data_aa783a31aa300ed86c165ba4bc2997f5
#
_entry.id   aa783a31aa300ed86c165ba4bc2997f5
#
_cell.length_a   1.000
_cell.length_b   1.000
_cell.length_c   1.000
_cell.angle_alpha   90.00
_cell.angle_beta   90.00
_cell.angle_gamma   90.00
#
_symmetry.space_group_name_H-M   'P 1'
#
loop_
_entity.id
_entity.type
_entity.pdbx_description
1 polymer ?
#
loop_
_entity_poly.entity_id
_entity_poly.type
_entity_poly.pdbx_seq_one_letter_code
_entity_poly.pdbx_strand_id
1 'polypeptide(L)'
;MESTGIYWKSPYAALEAVGIRAKVVNARHVKNVPGRKTDVGDAHWLASLARAGLLRGSFVPPAKLRELRLIARQRQKLVGQLASEKNRLHKVLTDSGVRLGVVVSDLHGRSARAMVKAI
;
A
#
# COMPACT_ATOMS: atom_id res chain seq x y z
N MET A 1 1.12 -13.26 15.16
CA MET A 1 2.10 -12.29 14.64
C MET A 1 1.49 -10.90 14.57
N GLU A 2 2.30 -9.86 14.68
CA GLU A 2 1.88 -8.46 14.64
C GLU A 2 1.79 -7.95 13.20
N SER A 3 0.80 -7.08 12.89
CA SER A 3 0.58 -6.51 11.56
C SER A 3 1.48 -5.30 11.27
N THR A 4 2.80 -5.45 11.44
CA THR A 4 3.76 -4.38 11.20
C THR A 4 4.16 -4.32 9.73
N GLY A 5 3.77 -3.26 9.03
CA GLY A 5 4.10 -3.02 7.61
C GLY A 5 3.74 -4.20 6.70
N ILE A 6 4.71 -4.68 5.93
CA ILE A 6 4.57 -5.82 5.01
C ILE A 6 5.16 -7.12 5.57
N TYR A 7 5.90 -7.05 6.67
CA TYR A 7 6.74 -8.15 7.20
C TYR A 7 5.95 -9.38 7.63
N TRP A 8 4.70 -9.22 8.05
CA TRP A 8 3.84 -10.33 8.45
C TRP A 8 3.36 -11.21 7.27
N LYS A 9 3.40 -10.68 6.02
CA LYS A 9 2.77 -11.33 4.86
C LYS A 9 3.46 -12.64 4.48
N SER A 10 4.80 -12.65 4.37
CA SER A 10 5.56 -13.85 3.99
C SER A 10 5.47 -14.96 5.05
N PRO A 11 5.71 -14.70 6.35
CA PRO A 11 5.52 -15.71 7.37
C PRO A 11 4.08 -16.22 7.45
N TYR A 12 3.10 -15.33 7.26
CA TYR A 12 1.68 -15.73 7.25
C TYR A 12 1.39 -16.70 6.10
N ALA A 13 1.86 -16.39 4.88
CA ALA A 13 1.66 -17.24 3.71
C ALA A 13 2.33 -18.60 3.86
N ALA A 14 3.54 -18.64 4.43
CA ALA A 14 4.24 -19.89 4.71
C ALA A 14 3.48 -20.77 5.73
N LEU A 15 2.97 -20.18 6.78
CA LEU A 15 2.16 -20.90 7.79
C LEU A 15 0.83 -21.39 7.21
N GLU A 16 0.17 -20.55 6.40
CA GLU A 16 -1.07 -20.90 5.70
C GLU A 16 -0.86 -22.09 4.75
N ALA A 17 0.27 -22.12 4.01
CA ALA A 17 0.60 -23.19 3.07
C ALA A 17 0.78 -24.57 3.75
N VAL A 18 1.26 -24.59 4.99
CA VAL A 18 1.39 -25.83 5.79
C VAL A 18 0.18 -26.09 6.70
N GLY A 19 -0.94 -25.39 6.50
CA GLY A 19 -2.18 -25.60 7.24
C GLY A 19 -2.18 -25.04 8.68
N ILE A 20 -1.18 -24.26 9.07
CA ILE A 20 -1.11 -23.67 10.41
C ILE A 20 -1.98 -22.41 10.47
N ARG A 21 -2.93 -22.38 11.41
CA ARG A 21 -3.80 -21.24 11.62
C ARG A 21 -3.06 -20.11 12.36
N ALA A 22 -2.48 -19.18 11.60
CA ALA A 22 -1.84 -18.00 12.14
C ALA A 22 -2.86 -16.89 12.44
N LYS A 23 -2.68 -16.16 13.55
CA LYS A 23 -3.45 -14.95 13.87
C LYS A 23 -2.58 -13.73 13.64
N VAL A 24 -3.08 -12.78 12.85
CA VAL A 24 -2.47 -11.46 12.67
C VAL A 24 -3.19 -10.50 13.60
N VAL A 25 -2.45 -9.75 14.40
CA VAL A 25 -3.01 -8.82 15.40
C VAL A 25 -2.54 -7.40 15.13
N ASN A 26 -3.37 -6.43 15.46
CA ASN A 26 -3.03 -5.02 15.25
C ASN A 26 -1.94 -4.59 16.25
N ALA A 27 -0.83 -4.05 15.75
CA ALA A 27 0.29 -3.54 16.53
C ALA A 27 -0.13 -2.53 17.61
N ARG A 28 -1.06 -1.63 17.29
CA ARG A 28 -1.55 -0.63 18.26
C ARG A 28 -2.33 -1.27 19.40
N HIS A 29 -3.07 -2.33 19.10
CA HIS A 29 -3.83 -3.04 20.12
C HIS A 29 -2.90 -3.76 21.12
N VAL A 30 -1.84 -4.39 20.61
CA VAL A 30 -0.83 -5.07 21.44
C VAL A 30 -0.05 -4.07 22.31
N LYS A 31 0.28 -2.89 21.77
CA LYS A 31 0.98 -1.83 22.51
C LYS A 31 0.19 -1.26 23.69
N ASN A 32 -1.13 -1.28 23.61
CA ASN A 32 -2.00 -0.74 24.65
C ASN A 32 -2.19 -1.73 25.83
N VAL A 33 -1.68 -2.95 25.72
CA VAL A 33 -1.70 -3.90 26.84
C VAL A 33 -0.49 -3.61 27.74
N PRO A 34 -0.67 -3.29 29.05
CA PRO A 34 0.42 -2.99 29.95
C PRO A 34 1.41 -4.14 30.05
N GLY A 35 2.71 -3.84 29.95
CA GLY A 35 3.77 -4.84 30.06
C GLY A 35 5.12 -4.29 29.59
N ARG A 36 6.21 -4.94 30.02
CA ARG A 36 7.58 -4.53 29.68
C ARG A 36 7.94 -5.11 28.31
N LYS A 37 8.28 -4.25 27.37
CA LYS A 37 8.60 -4.59 26.00
C LYS A 37 10.11 -4.62 25.77
N THR A 38 10.63 -5.79 25.31
CA THR A 38 11.99 -5.94 24.78
C THR A 38 11.89 -6.77 23.50
N ASP A 39 12.80 -6.59 22.54
CA ASP A 39 12.69 -7.26 21.22
C ASP A 39 12.65 -8.80 21.32
N VAL A 40 13.41 -9.41 22.23
CA VAL A 40 13.34 -10.84 22.53
C VAL A 40 12.06 -11.20 23.31
N GLY A 41 11.58 -10.28 24.13
CA GLY A 41 10.34 -10.45 24.91
C GLY A 41 9.07 -10.34 24.07
N ASP A 42 9.11 -9.73 22.88
CA ASP A 42 7.92 -9.50 22.07
C ASP A 42 7.23 -10.80 21.62
N ALA A 43 7.98 -11.80 21.20
CA ALA A 43 7.42 -13.09 20.78
C ALA A 43 6.80 -13.85 21.96
N HIS A 44 7.50 -13.91 23.09
CA HIS A 44 6.99 -14.51 24.33
C HIS A 44 5.77 -13.76 24.88
N TRP A 45 5.80 -12.43 24.81
CA TRP A 45 4.69 -11.58 25.22
C TRP A 45 3.44 -11.84 24.36
N LEU A 46 3.58 -11.84 23.03
CA LEU A 46 2.50 -12.18 22.11
C LEU A 46 1.93 -13.59 22.37
N ALA A 47 2.80 -14.57 22.63
CA ALA A 47 2.37 -15.93 22.96
C ALA A 47 1.58 -15.97 24.28
N SER A 48 2.04 -15.25 25.30
CA SER A 48 1.36 -15.16 26.60
C SER A 48 -0.01 -14.48 26.47
N LEU A 49 -0.10 -13.38 25.73
CA LEU A 49 -1.37 -12.71 25.44
C LEU A 49 -2.33 -13.60 24.63
N ALA A 50 -1.79 -14.38 23.68
CA ALA A 50 -2.59 -15.32 22.90
C ALA A 50 -3.18 -16.43 23.77
N ARG A 51 -2.38 -16.99 24.70
CA ARG A 51 -2.83 -17.99 25.68
C ARG A 51 -3.91 -17.44 26.62
N ALA A 52 -3.76 -16.21 27.08
CA ALA A 52 -4.73 -15.52 27.93
C ALA A 52 -6.01 -15.09 27.18
N GLY A 53 -6.12 -15.31 25.85
CA GLY A 53 -7.28 -14.90 25.07
C GLY A 53 -7.40 -13.40 24.83
N LEU A 54 -6.40 -12.61 25.19
CA LEU A 54 -6.42 -11.14 25.15
C LEU A 54 -6.16 -10.57 23.73
N LEU A 55 -5.77 -11.41 22.76
CA LEU A 55 -5.49 -10.96 21.39
C LEU A 55 -6.71 -11.08 20.50
N ARG A 56 -7.17 -9.94 20.00
CA ARG A 56 -8.17 -9.88 18.94
C ARG A 56 -7.49 -9.99 17.56
N GLY A 57 -7.77 -11.08 16.83
CA GLY A 57 -7.26 -11.27 15.47
C GLY A 57 -7.85 -10.30 14.49
N SER A 58 -7.02 -9.79 13.61
CA SER A 58 -7.45 -9.00 12.43
C SER A 58 -7.95 -9.94 11.33
N PHE A 59 -8.93 -9.51 10.56
CA PHE A 59 -9.37 -10.26 9.40
C PHE A 59 -8.29 -10.23 8.32
N VAL A 60 -7.82 -11.40 7.91
CA VAL A 60 -6.91 -11.57 6.77
C VAL A 60 -7.70 -12.20 5.62
N PRO A 61 -7.83 -11.51 4.47
CA PRO A 61 -8.54 -12.05 3.33
C PRO A 61 -7.88 -13.32 2.78
N PRO A 62 -8.62 -14.21 2.10
CA PRO A 62 -8.07 -15.35 1.37
C PRO A 62 -6.97 -14.94 0.37
N ALA A 63 -6.04 -15.85 0.06
CA ALA A 63 -4.86 -15.58 -0.79
C ALA A 63 -5.23 -14.87 -2.10
N LYS A 64 -6.21 -15.38 -2.84
CA LYS A 64 -6.68 -14.78 -4.11
C LYS A 64 -7.13 -13.32 -3.96
N LEU A 65 -7.81 -12.99 -2.86
CA LEU A 65 -8.23 -11.59 -2.60
C LEU A 65 -7.05 -10.71 -2.17
N ARG A 66 -6.04 -11.27 -1.52
CA ARG A 66 -4.81 -10.54 -1.21
C ARG A 66 -4.04 -10.17 -2.47
N GLU A 67 -3.93 -11.10 -3.43
CA GLU A 67 -3.32 -10.87 -4.74
C GLU A 67 -4.08 -9.82 -5.55
N LEU A 68 -5.41 -9.94 -5.64
CA LEU A 68 -6.25 -8.97 -6.33
C LEU A 68 -6.09 -7.56 -5.73
N ARG A 69 -6.05 -7.45 -4.40
CA ARG A 69 -5.80 -6.17 -3.72
C ARG A 69 -4.43 -5.60 -4.03
N LEU A 70 -3.40 -6.44 -4.16
CA LEU A 70 -2.06 -6.00 -4.53
C LEU A 70 -2.05 -5.39 -5.93
N ILE A 71 -2.65 -6.08 -6.90
CA ILE A 71 -2.77 -5.62 -8.30
C ILE A 71 -3.58 -4.32 -8.38
N ALA A 72 -4.73 -4.27 -7.70
CA ALA A 72 -5.58 -3.08 -7.69
C ALA A 72 -4.86 -1.85 -7.10
N ARG A 73 -4.11 -2.02 -6.01
CA ARG A 73 -3.31 -0.96 -5.41
C ARG A 73 -2.17 -0.52 -6.32
N GLN A 74 -1.51 -1.46 -7.00
CA GLN A 74 -0.45 -1.14 -7.96
C GLN A 74 -1.03 -0.35 -9.14
N ARG A 75 -2.17 -0.77 -9.69
CA ARG A 75 -2.87 -0.04 -10.73
C ARG A 75 -3.20 1.40 -10.30
N GLN A 76 -3.77 1.57 -9.11
CA GLN A 76 -4.11 2.89 -8.56
C GLN A 76 -2.86 3.78 -8.44
N LYS A 77 -1.74 3.22 -7.97
CA LYS A 77 -0.48 3.94 -7.86
C LYS A 77 0.05 4.39 -9.23
N LEU A 78 0.02 3.50 -10.23
CA LEU A 78 0.45 3.82 -11.59
C LEU A 78 -0.43 4.90 -12.24
N VAL A 79 -1.74 4.85 -12.05
CA VAL A 79 -2.66 5.89 -12.52
C VAL A 79 -2.36 7.24 -11.86
N GLY A 80 -2.09 7.24 -10.55
CA GLY A 80 -1.69 8.46 -9.83
C GLY A 80 -0.34 9.01 -10.32
N GLN A 81 0.64 8.16 -10.59
CA GLN A 81 1.92 8.56 -11.16
C GLN A 81 1.75 9.16 -12.55
N LEU A 82 0.95 8.53 -13.42
CA LEU A 82 0.64 9.06 -14.74
C LEU A 82 0.00 10.45 -14.67
N ALA A 83 -0.96 10.64 -13.76
CA ALA A 83 -1.58 11.96 -13.55
C ALA A 83 -0.55 13.00 -13.07
N SER A 84 0.36 12.62 -12.18
CA SER A 84 1.42 13.49 -11.71
C SER A 84 2.38 13.92 -12.83
N GLU A 85 2.78 12.99 -13.70
CA GLU A 85 3.64 13.31 -14.85
C GLU A 85 2.92 14.20 -15.87
N LYS A 86 1.64 13.98 -16.10
CA LYS A 86 0.81 14.85 -16.92
C LYS A 86 0.78 16.28 -16.39
N ASN A 87 0.59 16.45 -15.08
CA ASN A 87 0.58 17.76 -14.44
C ASN A 87 1.97 18.44 -14.50
N ARG A 88 3.07 17.68 -14.38
CA ARG A 88 4.43 18.20 -14.54
C ARG A 88 4.67 18.76 -15.95
N LEU A 89 4.27 18.02 -16.98
CA LEU A 89 4.37 18.50 -18.37
C LEU A 89 3.56 19.77 -18.55
N HIS A 90 2.32 19.81 -18.06
CA HIS A 90 1.48 21.02 -18.13
C HIS A 90 2.16 22.21 -17.43
N LYS A 91 2.76 21.98 -16.27
CA LYS A 91 3.48 23.03 -15.53
C LYS A 91 4.66 23.57 -16.36
N VAL A 92 5.51 22.69 -16.89
CA VAL A 92 6.67 23.09 -17.71
C VAL A 92 6.25 23.93 -18.92
N LEU A 93 5.21 23.52 -19.63
CA LEU A 93 4.67 24.27 -20.76
C LEU A 93 4.17 25.65 -20.32
N THR A 94 3.44 25.72 -19.22
CA THR A 94 2.91 26.98 -18.69
C THR A 94 4.03 27.92 -18.23
N ASP A 95 5.05 27.40 -17.55
CA ASP A 95 6.22 28.15 -17.08
C ASP A 95 7.02 28.71 -18.29
N SER A 96 7.01 28.01 -19.44
CA SER A 96 7.60 28.45 -20.69
C SER A 96 6.71 29.42 -21.49
N GLY A 97 5.56 29.84 -20.95
CA GLY A 97 4.62 30.74 -21.62
C GLY A 97 3.65 30.05 -22.59
N VAL A 98 3.73 28.72 -22.73
CA VAL A 98 2.91 27.93 -23.66
C VAL A 98 1.65 27.44 -22.98
N ARG A 99 0.52 28.11 -23.17
CA ARG A 99 -0.77 27.77 -22.55
C ARG A 99 -1.65 26.90 -23.44
N LEU A 100 -1.18 25.69 -23.78
CA LEU A 100 -1.92 24.78 -24.67
C LEU A 100 -3.32 24.40 -24.13
N GLY A 101 -3.56 24.41 -22.82
CA GLY A 101 -4.86 24.11 -22.22
C GLY A 101 -5.98 25.09 -22.60
N VAL A 102 -5.67 26.26 -23.18
CA VAL A 102 -6.65 27.21 -23.70
C VAL A 102 -7.15 26.78 -25.08
N VAL A 103 -6.32 26.05 -25.84
CA VAL A 103 -6.60 25.66 -27.22
C VAL A 103 -7.09 24.23 -27.33
N VAL A 104 -6.60 23.33 -26.45
CA VAL A 104 -6.94 21.92 -26.48
C VAL A 104 -7.45 21.46 -25.10
N SER A 105 -8.53 20.69 -25.10
CA SER A 105 -9.10 20.12 -23.86
C SER A 105 -8.27 18.97 -23.29
N ASP A 106 -7.56 18.21 -24.14
CA ASP A 106 -6.66 17.13 -23.72
C ASP A 106 -5.23 17.42 -24.18
N LEU A 107 -4.41 17.84 -23.22
CA LEU A 107 -2.98 18.13 -23.41
C LEU A 107 -2.14 16.92 -23.81
N HIS A 108 -2.68 15.71 -23.68
CA HIS A 108 -1.99 14.45 -23.99
C HIS A 108 -2.54 13.76 -25.23
N GLY A 109 -3.57 14.34 -25.85
CA GLY A 109 -4.14 13.91 -27.11
C GLY A 109 -3.16 14.04 -28.28
N ARG A 110 -3.50 13.41 -29.40
CA ARG A 110 -2.65 13.39 -30.61
C ARG A 110 -2.33 14.82 -31.12
N SER A 111 -3.32 15.70 -31.12
CA SER A 111 -3.17 17.08 -31.58
C SER A 111 -2.22 17.89 -30.68
N ALA A 112 -2.40 17.85 -29.38
CA ALA A 112 -1.53 18.54 -28.43
C ALA A 112 -0.09 18.02 -28.48
N ARG A 113 0.11 16.70 -28.61
CA ARG A 113 1.47 16.15 -28.83
C ARG A 113 2.14 16.62 -30.11
N ALA A 114 1.37 16.77 -31.19
CA ALA A 114 1.89 17.32 -32.45
C ALA A 114 2.30 18.78 -32.26
N MET A 115 1.50 19.59 -31.54
CA MET A 115 1.83 20.98 -31.23
C MET A 115 3.09 21.08 -30.35
N VAL A 116 3.22 20.29 -29.33
CA VAL A 116 4.42 20.27 -28.45
C VAL A 116 5.67 19.85 -29.19
N LYS A 117 5.58 19.01 -30.23
CA LYS A 117 6.72 18.63 -31.06
C LYS A 117 7.14 19.70 -32.06
N ALA A 118 6.25 20.64 -32.35
CA ALA A 118 6.50 21.73 -33.30
C ALA A 118 7.09 22.98 -32.62
N ILE A 119 7.16 23.01 -31.29
CA ILE A 119 7.80 24.06 -30.48
C ILE A 119 9.26 23.71 -30.27
#